data_7fda7050ca83c3c9e3a168ef66749336
#
_entry.id   7fda7050ca83c3c9e3a168ef66749336
#
_cell.length_a   1.000
_cell.length_b   1.000
_cell.length_c   1.000
_cell.angle_alpha   90.00
_cell.angle_beta   90.00
_cell.angle_gamma   90.00
#
_symmetry.space_group_name_H-M   'P 1'
#
loop_
_entity.id
_entity.type
_entity.pdbx_description
1 polymer ?
#
loop_
_entity_poly.entity_id
_entity_poly.type
_entity_poly.pdbx_seq_one_letter_code
_entity_poly.pdbx_strand_id
1 'polypeptide(L)'
;LTYAPELLIDKRKDSGMSLGYRALVADYNNDGILDFYIADTAVGTHNGFRDSYFLSQPNGTWLESSKTHLSHSNFVVFDHGGATGDIDNDGDMDVVITETNWKTGTALWCLINDGIGFLNKRKCGGIFSFALELADIDGDGYLDVLLGAHEHEQSIDFTGIVWNDGRGNFNKHNNTRLPQHKKKWGTVPEVSLADLDNDGDLDIVYSRAGVLYVGTAIQIIENLGHKKFKDHGIF
;
A
#
# COMPACT_ATOMS: atom_id res chain seq x y z
N LEU A 1 4.61 13.80 24.38
CA LEU A 1 3.68 13.99 23.27
C LEU A 1 2.37 14.53 23.84
N THR A 2 2.04 15.76 23.48
CA THR A 2 0.77 16.38 23.86
C THR A 2 -0.25 16.05 22.77
N TYR A 3 -1.40 15.51 23.13
CA TYR A 3 -2.52 15.34 22.22
C TYR A 3 -3.03 16.73 21.80
N ALA A 4 -3.00 17.02 20.50
CA ALA A 4 -3.34 18.32 19.93
C ALA A 4 -4.37 18.15 18.81
N PRO A 5 -5.65 17.85 19.15
CA PRO A 5 -6.69 17.59 18.16
C PRO A 5 -7.00 18.79 17.27
N GLU A 6 -6.64 19.98 17.69
CA GLU A 6 -6.77 21.20 16.92
C GLU A 6 -5.87 21.28 15.69
N LEU A 7 -4.89 20.39 15.58
CA LEU A 7 -4.01 20.30 14.41
C LEU A 7 -4.73 19.67 13.20
N LEU A 8 -5.77 18.88 13.42
CA LEU A 8 -6.55 18.26 12.37
C LEU A 8 -7.86 19.03 12.13
N ILE A 9 -8.03 19.58 10.95
CA ILE A 9 -9.22 20.30 10.56
C ILE A 9 -10.07 19.37 9.67
N ASP A 10 -10.96 18.60 10.27
CA ASP A 10 -11.94 17.77 9.58
C ASP A 10 -13.34 18.36 9.72
N LYS A 11 -13.88 18.86 8.61
CA LYS A 11 -15.23 19.46 8.54
C LYS A 11 -16.30 18.50 8.02
N ARG A 12 -15.97 17.23 7.83
CA ARG A 12 -16.95 16.23 7.37
C ARG A 12 -17.99 16.00 8.46
N LYS A 13 -19.26 15.91 8.04
CA LYS A 13 -20.37 15.55 8.95
C LYS A 13 -20.41 14.04 9.25
N ASP A 14 -19.75 13.28 8.43
CA ASP A 14 -19.66 11.83 8.40
C ASP A 14 -18.21 11.36 8.67
N SER A 15 -17.53 12.02 9.58
CA SER A 15 -16.12 11.81 9.93
C SER A 15 -15.83 10.45 10.59
N GLY A 16 -16.45 9.39 10.11
CA GLY A 16 -16.16 8.04 10.54
C GLY A 16 -15.08 7.42 9.67
N MET A 17 -13.82 7.43 10.10
CA MET A 17 -12.90 6.36 9.74
C MET A 17 -13.38 5.10 10.48
N SER A 18 -13.70 4.04 9.75
CA SER A 18 -14.13 2.81 10.40
C SER A 18 -12.93 2.05 10.96
N LEU A 19 -11.88 1.96 10.20
CA LEU A 19 -10.61 1.35 10.58
C LEU A 19 -9.52 1.82 9.61
N GLY A 20 -8.83 2.91 9.94
CA GLY A 20 -7.63 3.32 9.20
C GLY A 20 -6.58 2.22 9.31
N TYR A 21 -6.28 1.55 8.21
CA TYR A 21 -5.34 0.43 8.23
C TYR A 21 -3.91 0.92 8.12
N ARG A 22 -3.66 1.89 7.25
CA ARG A 22 -2.33 2.43 7.03
C ARG A 22 -2.36 3.94 6.78
N ALA A 23 -1.50 4.67 7.46
CA ALA A 23 -1.22 6.06 7.17
C ALA A 23 0.00 6.14 6.24
N LEU A 24 -0.16 6.76 5.09
CA LEU A 24 0.88 7.02 4.12
C LEU A 24 1.26 8.49 4.22
N VAL A 25 2.55 8.76 4.38
CA VAL A 25 3.06 10.10 4.70
C VAL A 25 4.04 10.52 3.62
N ALA A 26 3.75 11.62 2.95
CA ALA A 26 4.61 12.25 1.95
C ALA A 26 4.25 13.73 1.80
N ASP A 27 5.10 14.49 1.14
CA ASP A 27 4.77 15.83 0.66
C ASP A 27 4.09 15.69 -0.71
N TYR A 28 2.75 15.64 -0.70
CA TYR A 28 1.99 15.40 -1.93
C TYR A 28 1.75 16.67 -2.75
N ASN A 29 1.88 17.85 -2.14
CA ASN A 29 1.63 19.12 -2.82
C ASN A 29 2.91 19.93 -3.08
N ASN A 30 4.09 19.34 -2.79
CA ASN A 30 5.41 19.92 -3.00
C ASN A 30 5.61 21.26 -2.26
N ASP A 31 4.99 21.42 -1.08
CA ASP A 31 5.14 22.63 -0.24
C ASP A 31 6.24 22.52 0.83
N GLY A 32 6.91 21.38 0.91
CA GLY A 32 7.97 21.08 1.86
C GLY A 32 7.48 20.61 3.23
N ILE A 33 6.18 20.39 3.42
CA ILE A 33 5.57 19.91 4.64
C ILE A 33 4.88 18.57 4.36
N LEU A 34 5.02 17.63 5.28
CA LEU A 34 4.43 16.30 5.10
C LEU A 34 2.91 16.33 5.24
N ASP A 35 2.26 15.69 4.30
CA ASP A 35 0.84 15.40 4.23
C ASP A 35 0.58 13.95 4.61
N PHE A 36 -0.68 13.52 4.70
CA PHE A 36 -0.97 12.11 4.90
C PHE A 36 -2.28 11.66 4.27
N TYR A 37 -2.20 10.46 3.70
CA TYR A 37 -3.31 9.69 3.16
C TYR A 37 -3.58 8.50 4.07
N ILE A 38 -4.84 8.23 4.38
CA ILE A 38 -5.25 7.10 5.23
C ILE A 38 -6.15 6.20 4.41
N ALA A 39 -5.66 5.01 4.10
CA ALA A 39 -6.45 3.95 3.50
C ALA A 39 -7.41 3.36 4.54
N ASP A 40 -8.71 3.31 4.21
CA ASP A 40 -9.76 2.86 5.12
C ASP A 40 -10.30 1.48 4.74
N THR A 41 -10.37 0.58 5.71
CA THR A 41 -10.88 -0.78 5.52
C THR A 41 -12.39 -0.92 5.69
N ALA A 42 -13.16 0.12 5.78
CA ALA A 42 -14.64 0.14 5.78
C ALA A 42 -15.33 -1.11 6.36
N VAL A 43 -15.03 -1.48 7.61
CA VAL A 43 -15.61 -2.67 8.23
C VAL A 43 -17.04 -2.41 8.71
N GLY A 44 -18.00 -3.05 8.07
CA GLY A 44 -19.29 -3.40 8.70
C GLY A 44 -20.48 -2.47 8.50
N THR A 45 -20.39 -1.34 7.81
CA THR A 45 -21.57 -0.54 7.47
C THR A 45 -21.50 0.00 6.04
N HIS A 46 -22.59 -0.13 5.32
CA HIS A 46 -22.72 0.23 3.91
C HIS A 46 -22.77 1.75 3.64
N ASN A 47 -22.47 2.58 4.64
CA ASN A 47 -22.70 4.01 4.59
C ASN A 47 -21.41 4.83 4.74
N GLY A 48 -20.52 4.73 3.75
CA GLY A 48 -19.72 5.92 3.46
C GLY A 48 -18.39 6.07 4.18
N PHE A 49 -17.75 5.00 4.62
CA PHE A 49 -16.35 5.11 4.99
C PHE A 49 -15.51 5.18 3.71
N ARG A 50 -14.63 6.13 3.66
CA ARG A 50 -13.78 6.43 2.52
C ARG A 50 -12.41 6.83 3.03
N ASP A 51 -11.43 6.70 2.17
CA ASP A 51 -10.10 7.20 2.44
C ASP A 51 -10.11 8.65 2.91
N SER A 52 -9.19 8.95 3.78
CA SER A 52 -8.99 10.31 4.30
C SER A 52 -7.69 10.87 3.79
N TYR A 53 -7.74 12.08 3.27
CA TYR A 53 -6.58 12.78 2.75
C TYR A 53 -6.45 14.14 3.41
N PHE A 54 -5.32 14.38 4.03
CA PHE A 54 -5.04 15.60 4.80
C PHE A 54 -3.85 16.31 4.20
N LEU A 55 -4.07 17.51 3.72
CA LEU A 55 -3.02 18.39 3.26
C LEU A 55 -2.59 19.36 4.36
N SER A 56 -1.31 19.51 4.51
CA SER A 56 -0.66 20.47 5.40
C SER A 56 -1.07 21.91 5.04
N GLN A 57 -1.03 22.76 6.04
CA GLN A 57 -1.35 24.17 5.88
C GLN A 57 -0.20 25.03 6.44
N PRO A 58 0.04 26.22 5.91
CA PRO A 58 1.12 27.10 6.38
C PRO A 58 1.05 27.48 7.86
N ASN A 59 -0.11 27.33 8.50
CA ASN A 59 -0.32 27.59 9.92
C ASN A 59 0.00 26.40 10.83
N GLY A 60 0.54 25.30 10.26
CA GLY A 60 0.90 24.08 11.01
C GLY A 60 -0.28 23.16 11.33
N THR A 61 -1.41 23.30 10.63
CA THR A 61 -2.54 22.38 10.72
C THR A 61 -2.62 21.48 9.49
N TRP A 62 -3.44 20.44 9.53
CA TRP A 62 -3.78 19.60 8.38
C TRP A 62 -5.26 19.67 8.07
N LEU A 63 -5.58 20.02 6.84
CA LEU A 63 -6.96 20.14 6.37
C LEU A 63 -7.41 18.89 5.64
N GLU A 64 -8.53 18.31 6.04
CA GLU A 64 -9.17 17.23 5.31
C GLU A 64 -9.58 17.69 3.91
N SER A 65 -8.97 17.08 2.90
CA SER A 65 -9.00 17.52 1.49
C SER A 65 -9.53 16.45 0.53
N SER A 66 -10.05 15.30 1.04
CA SER A 66 -10.50 14.18 0.19
C SER A 66 -11.51 14.61 -0.87
N LYS A 67 -12.46 15.51 -0.54
CA LYS A 67 -13.50 15.96 -1.48
C LYS A 67 -12.98 16.82 -2.61
N THR A 68 -11.87 17.50 -2.40
CA THR A 68 -11.32 18.47 -3.34
C THR A 68 -10.09 17.96 -4.09
N HIS A 69 -9.38 16.97 -3.49
CA HIS A 69 -8.10 16.52 -4.01
C HIS A 69 -8.05 15.00 -4.28
N LEU A 70 -9.18 14.27 -4.14
CA LEU A 70 -9.27 12.89 -4.60
C LEU A 70 -10.32 12.76 -5.71
N SER A 71 -9.96 12.19 -6.85
CA SER A 71 -10.90 11.91 -7.95
C SER A 71 -11.98 10.90 -7.59
N HIS A 72 -11.81 10.14 -6.48
CA HIS A 72 -12.68 9.04 -6.04
C HIS A 72 -13.32 9.25 -4.66
N SER A 73 -13.39 10.47 -4.17
CA SER A 73 -13.80 10.80 -2.80
C SER A 73 -15.21 10.33 -2.36
N ASN A 74 -15.99 9.78 -3.28
CA ASN A 74 -17.38 9.38 -3.04
C ASN A 74 -17.59 7.84 -2.98
N PHE A 75 -16.53 7.04 -3.06
CA PHE A 75 -16.65 5.59 -3.06
C PHE A 75 -16.37 5.00 -1.68
N VAL A 76 -17.17 4.00 -1.30
CA VAL A 76 -16.86 3.11 -0.19
C VAL A 76 -15.80 2.14 -0.66
N VAL A 77 -14.67 2.13 0.02
CA VAL A 77 -13.51 1.31 -0.29
C VAL A 77 -13.22 0.34 0.85
N PHE A 78 -12.58 -0.76 0.52
CA PHE A 78 -12.10 -1.74 1.48
C PHE A 78 -10.64 -1.99 1.17
N ASP A 79 -9.80 -1.08 1.66
CA ASP A 79 -8.38 -1.07 1.37
C ASP A 79 -7.59 -1.75 2.49
N HIS A 80 -6.70 -2.66 2.15
CA HIS A 80 -5.90 -3.40 3.12
C HIS A 80 -4.42 -3.06 3.06
N GLY A 81 -3.89 -2.77 1.90
CA GLY A 81 -2.50 -2.40 1.71
C GLY A 81 -2.38 -1.06 1.01
N GLY A 82 -1.36 -0.32 1.36
CA GLY A 82 -1.03 0.92 0.68
C GLY A 82 0.43 1.31 0.88
N ALA A 83 1.00 1.96 -0.12
CA ALA A 83 2.33 2.55 -0.06
C ALA A 83 2.36 3.84 -0.89
N THR A 84 3.34 4.69 -0.62
CA THR A 84 3.55 5.93 -1.35
C THR A 84 4.94 5.98 -1.94
N GLY A 85 5.07 6.56 -3.13
CA GLY A 85 6.31 6.72 -3.87
C GLY A 85 6.05 7.27 -5.27
N ASP A 86 7.06 7.81 -5.91
CA ASP A 86 7.01 8.25 -7.31
C ASP A 86 7.06 7.00 -8.21
N ILE A 87 5.88 6.54 -8.68
CA ILE A 87 5.78 5.27 -9.41
C ILE A 87 5.91 5.43 -10.93
N ASP A 88 5.81 6.64 -11.46
CA ASP A 88 5.97 6.91 -12.90
C ASP A 88 7.13 7.85 -13.24
N ASN A 89 7.94 8.17 -12.22
CA ASN A 89 9.17 8.97 -12.31
C ASN A 89 8.94 10.39 -12.84
N ASP A 90 7.83 11.00 -12.45
CA ASP A 90 7.54 12.40 -12.80
C ASP A 90 7.99 13.40 -11.71
N GLY A 91 8.46 12.90 -10.56
CA GLY A 91 8.99 13.66 -9.44
C GLY A 91 7.97 13.90 -8.34
N ASP A 92 6.74 13.45 -8.49
CA ASP A 92 5.65 13.65 -7.53
C ASP A 92 5.34 12.36 -6.75
N MET A 93 4.92 12.51 -5.50
CA MET A 93 4.63 11.34 -4.67
C MET A 93 3.22 10.82 -4.95
N ASP A 94 3.12 9.60 -5.43
CA ASP A 94 1.88 8.88 -5.72
C ASP A 94 1.46 7.99 -4.55
N VAL A 95 0.27 7.40 -4.66
CA VAL A 95 -0.24 6.39 -3.73
C VAL A 95 -0.66 5.13 -4.49
N VAL A 96 -0.25 3.98 -3.99
CA VAL A 96 -0.72 2.67 -4.48
C VAL A 96 -1.51 2.00 -3.37
N ILE A 97 -2.73 1.54 -3.67
CA ILE A 97 -3.61 0.83 -2.73
C ILE A 97 -4.14 -0.47 -3.32
N THR A 98 -4.41 -1.43 -2.44
CA THR A 98 -5.14 -2.65 -2.80
C THR A 98 -6.58 -2.54 -2.34
N GLU A 99 -7.52 -2.57 -3.27
CA GLU A 99 -8.95 -2.45 -2.98
C GLU A 99 -9.70 -3.75 -3.26
N THR A 100 -10.52 -4.16 -2.30
CA THR A 100 -11.53 -5.19 -2.50
C THR A 100 -12.90 -4.56 -2.67
N ASN A 101 -13.49 -4.74 -3.82
CA ASN A 101 -14.86 -4.34 -4.07
C ASN A 101 -15.70 -5.59 -4.39
N TRP A 102 -16.70 -5.87 -3.54
CA TRP A 102 -17.56 -7.06 -3.68
C TRP A 102 -18.34 -7.12 -5.01
N LYS A 103 -18.51 -5.98 -5.68
CA LYS A 103 -19.24 -5.89 -6.96
C LYS A 103 -18.32 -5.93 -8.17
N THR A 104 -17.14 -5.33 -8.08
CA THR A 104 -16.21 -5.15 -9.22
C THR A 104 -14.97 -6.04 -9.14
N GLY A 105 -14.81 -6.77 -8.04
CA GLY A 105 -13.65 -7.60 -7.77
C GLY A 105 -12.51 -6.82 -7.12
N THR A 106 -11.36 -7.46 -7.03
CA THR A 106 -10.15 -6.93 -6.43
C THR A 106 -9.28 -6.23 -7.46
N ALA A 107 -8.60 -5.16 -7.06
CA ALA A 107 -7.71 -4.43 -7.94
C ALA A 107 -6.58 -3.75 -7.18
N LEU A 108 -5.47 -3.54 -7.88
CA LEU A 108 -4.44 -2.60 -7.53
C LEU A 108 -4.79 -1.26 -8.16
N TRP A 109 -4.89 -0.23 -7.35
CA TRP A 109 -5.20 1.12 -7.78
C TRP A 109 -4.02 2.04 -7.53
N CYS A 110 -3.70 2.84 -8.51
CA CYS A 110 -2.74 3.92 -8.42
C CYS A 110 -3.48 5.25 -8.38
N LEU A 111 -3.13 6.07 -7.43
CA LEU A 111 -3.59 7.43 -7.29
C LEU A 111 -2.43 8.32 -7.74
N ILE A 112 -2.46 8.72 -9.00
CA ILE A 112 -1.40 9.50 -9.62
C ILE A 112 -1.57 10.96 -9.21
N ASN A 113 -0.50 11.52 -8.68
CA ASN A 113 -0.41 12.90 -8.27
C ASN A 113 -0.21 13.82 -9.50
N ASP A 114 -0.71 15.03 -9.42
CA ASP A 114 -0.51 16.07 -10.45
C ASP A 114 0.54 17.11 -10.05
N GLY A 115 1.30 16.84 -8.98
CA GLY A 115 2.32 17.72 -8.43
C GLY A 115 1.84 18.86 -7.56
N ILE A 116 0.54 19.03 -7.43
CA ILE A 116 -0.10 20.03 -6.55
C ILE A 116 -1.07 19.40 -5.55
N GLY A 117 -0.95 18.08 -5.35
CA GLY A 117 -1.68 17.32 -4.36
C GLY A 117 -3.03 16.76 -4.81
N PHE A 118 -3.39 16.82 -6.09
CA PHE A 118 -4.59 16.14 -6.57
C PHE A 118 -4.27 14.71 -7.00
N LEU A 119 -4.86 13.75 -6.30
CA LEU A 119 -4.66 12.32 -6.53
C LEU A 119 -5.73 11.75 -7.47
N ASN A 120 -5.32 11.37 -8.67
CA ASN A 120 -6.19 10.83 -9.72
C ASN A 120 -6.15 9.29 -9.73
N LYS A 121 -7.23 8.65 -9.30
CA LYS A 121 -7.34 7.20 -9.19
C LYS A 121 -7.49 6.54 -10.56
N ARG A 122 -6.56 5.62 -10.88
CA ARG A 122 -6.65 4.73 -12.04
C ARG A 122 -6.35 3.28 -11.65
N LYS A 123 -6.94 2.34 -12.36
CA LYS A 123 -6.58 0.93 -12.20
C LYS A 123 -5.22 0.69 -12.82
N CYS A 124 -4.26 0.22 -12.03
CA CYS A 124 -2.90 -0.05 -12.50
C CYS A 124 -2.50 -1.52 -12.43
N GLY A 125 -3.37 -2.36 -11.82
CA GLY A 125 -3.15 -3.80 -11.76
C GLY A 125 -4.43 -4.58 -11.45
N GLY A 126 -4.35 -5.90 -11.51
CA GLY A 126 -5.48 -6.80 -11.27
C GLY A 126 -5.22 -7.80 -10.15
N ILE A 127 -4.45 -7.44 -9.14
CA ILE A 127 -4.02 -8.33 -8.06
C ILE A 127 -4.44 -7.71 -6.73
N PHE A 128 -4.98 -8.54 -5.85
CA PHE A 128 -5.28 -8.16 -4.47
C PHE A 128 -4.17 -8.64 -3.54
N SER A 129 -3.87 -7.83 -2.54
CA SER A 129 -2.94 -8.18 -1.48
C SER A 129 -3.41 -7.59 -0.17
N PHE A 130 -2.93 -8.15 0.93
CA PHE A 130 -3.21 -7.68 2.28
C PHE A 130 -2.17 -6.64 2.73
N ALA A 131 -0.90 -6.95 2.48
CA ALA A 131 0.22 -6.02 2.69
C ALA A 131 0.79 -5.58 1.34
N LEU A 132 1.26 -4.35 1.28
CA LEU A 132 1.86 -3.75 0.09
C LEU A 132 3.01 -2.83 0.51
N GLU A 133 4.13 -2.92 -0.21
CA GLU A 133 5.27 -1.99 -0.16
C GLU A 133 5.71 -1.62 -1.58
N LEU A 134 6.39 -0.49 -1.68
CA LEU A 134 7.03 0.00 -2.89
C LEU A 134 8.55 0.07 -2.68
N ALA A 135 9.31 -0.51 -3.60
CA ALA A 135 10.75 -0.35 -3.65
C ALA A 135 11.28 -0.71 -5.05
N ASP A 136 12.42 -0.18 -5.42
CA ASP A 136 13.19 -0.64 -6.57
C ASP A 136 13.90 -1.95 -6.18
N ILE A 137 13.25 -3.08 -6.49
CA ILE A 137 13.71 -4.42 -6.04
C ILE A 137 14.75 -5.01 -6.97
N ASP A 138 14.75 -4.65 -8.25
CA ASP A 138 15.69 -5.19 -9.24
C ASP A 138 16.78 -4.20 -9.66
N GLY A 139 16.78 -2.99 -9.09
CA GLY A 139 17.78 -1.97 -9.33
C GLY A 139 17.64 -1.27 -10.68
N ASP A 140 16.45 -1.26 -11.28
CA ASP A 140 16.22 -0.63 -12.60
C ASP A 140 15.83 0.85 -12.52
N GLY A 141 15.66 1.39 -11.30
CA GLY A 141 15.34 2.78 -11.01
C GLY A 141 13.84 3.06 -10.93
N TYR A 142 12.98 2.04 -11.03
CA TYR A 142 11.53 2.16 -10.90
C TYR A 142 11.02 1.42 -9.67
N LEU A 143 10.06 2.01 -8.97
CA LEU A 143 9.47 1.37 -7.79
C LEU A 143 8.53 0.23 -8.19
N ASP A 144 8.82 -0.98 -7.72
CA ASP A 144 8.00 -2.17 -7.89
C ASP A 144 7.00 -2.32 -6.74
N VAL A 145 5.96 -3.12 -6.96
CA VAL A 145 4.98 -3.45 -5.93
C VAL A 145 5.29 -4.81 -5.32
N LEU A 146 5.64 -4.81 -4.04
CA LEU A 146 5.79 -6.01 -3.24
C LEU A 146 4.49 -6.32 -2.50
N LEU A 147 4.00 -7.55 -2.64
CA LEU A 147 2.69 -7.98 -2.16
C LEU A 147 2.79 -9.08 -1.11
N GLY A 148 2.02 -8.94 -0.02
CA GLY A 148 1.78 -9.97 0.97
C GLY A 148 0.31 -10.36 0.99
N ALA A 149 -0.01 -11.59 0.63
CA ALA A 149 -1.38 -12.07 0.41
C ALA A 149 -1.96 -12.90 1.56
N HIS A 150 -3.27 -13.14 1.49
CA HIS A 150 -3.93 -14.23 2.18
C HIS A 150 -3.83 -15.50 1.32
N GLU A 151 -2.83 -16.32 1.57
CA GLU A 151 -2.53 -17.54 0.82
C GLU A 151 -3.37 -18.73 1.30
N HIS A 152 -4.70 -18.64 1.32
CA HIS A 152 -5.55 -19.77 1.64
C HIS A 152 -5.66 -20.74 0.45
N GLU A 153 -6.02 -22.00 0.71
CA GLU A 153 -6.03 -23.07 -0.32
C GLU A 153 -6.83 -22.73 -1.58
N GLN A 154 -7.80 -21.83 -1.50
CA GLN A 154 -8.65 -21.41 -2.61
C GLN A 154 -8.41 -19.96 -3.06
N SER A 155 -7.45 -19.25 -2.46
CA SER A 155 -7.17 -17.87 -2.83
C SER A 155 -6.46 -17.78 -4.19
N ILE A 156 -6.87 -16.82 -5.01
CA ILE A 156 -6.16 -16.40 -6.22
C ILE A 156 -5.04 -15.41 -5.92
N ASP A 157 -5.02 -14.88 -4.70
CA ASP A 157 -4.02 -13.94 -4.24
C ASP A 157 -2.64 -14.59 -4.18
N PHE A 158 -1.61 -13.80 -4.33
CA PHE A 158 -0.26 -14.32 -4.22
C PHE A 158 0.66 -13.36 -3.47
N THR A 159 1.60 -13.93 -2.74
CA THR A 159 2.74 -13.22 -2.18
C THR A 159 3.83 -13.16 -3.24
N GLY A 160 4.34 -11.97 -3.51
CA GLY A 160 5.35 -11.78 -4.55
C GLY A 160 5.51 -10.35 -5.00
N ILE A 161 6.15 -10.17 -6.12
CA ILE A 161 6.50 -8.87 -6.69
C ILE A 161 5.79 -8.70 -8.03
N VAL A 162 5.23 -7.52 -8.26
CA VAL A 162 4.74 -7.09 -9.56
C VAL A 162 5.64 -5.97 -10.04
N TRP A 163 6.30 -6.23 -11.16
CA TRP A 163 7.29 -5.33 -11.72
C TRP A 163 6.63 -4.13 -12.39
N ASN A 164 7.18 -2.95 -12.15
CA ASN A 164 6.81 -1.72 -12.81
C ASN A 164 7.26 -1.75 -14.28
N ASP A 165 6.54 -1.07 -15.14
CA ASP A 165 6.96 -0.84 -16.54
C ASP A 165 7.65 0.52 -16.75
N GLY A 166 7.99 1.23 -15.66
CA GLY A 166 8.56 2.56 -15.66
C GLY A 166 7.55 3.69 -15.93
N ARG A 167 6.25 3.38 -15.86
CA ARG A 167 5.15 4.32 -16.08
C ARG A 167 4.02 4.14 -15.05
N GLY A 168 4.34 3.51 -13.93
CA GLY A 168 3.36 3.20 -12.89
C GLY A 168 2.31 2.18 -13.30
N ASN A 169 2.60 1.26 -14.24
CA ASN A 169 1.68 0.18 -14.57
C ASN A 169 2.23 -1.16 -14.07
N PHE A 170 1.39 -1.88 -13.34
CA PHE A 170 1.72 -3.14 -12.70
C PHE A 170 0.95 -4.29 -13.36
N ASN A 171 1.50 -4.78 -14.47
CA ASN A 171 0.84 -5.86 -15.22
C ASN A 171 0.91 -7.17 -14.44
N LYS A 172 -0.25 -7.76 -14.15
CA LYS A 172 -0.36 -9.04 -13.44
C LYS A 172 0.43 -10.21 -14.08
N HIS A 173 0.83 -10.10 -15.34
CA HIS A 173 1.65 -11.09 -16.02
C HIS A 173 3.16 -10.82 -15.93
N ASN A 174 3.55 -9.62 -15.50
CA ASN A 174 4.93 -9.23 -15.22
C ASN A 174 5.17 -9.30 -13.70
N ASN A 175 5.35 -10.52 -13.19
CA ASN A 175 5.48 -10.74 -11.75
C ASN A 175 6.44 -11.89 -11.42
N THR A 176 6.89 -11.88 -10.19
CA THR A 176 7.62 -13.00 -9.57
C THR A 176 6.84 -13.47 -8.34
N ARG A 177 6.38 -14.72 -8.34
CA ARG A 177 5.78 -15.35 -7.16
C ARG A 177 6.87 -15.79 -6.21
N LEU A 178 6.76 -15.37 -4.97
CA LEU A 178 7.66 -15.81 -3.91
C LEU A 178 7.11 -17.04 -3.18
N PRO A 179 7.96 -17.81 -2.49
CA PRO A 179 7.55 -19.02 -1.79
C PRO A 179 6.42 -18.79 -0.79
N GLN A 180 5.39 -19.61 -0.89
CA GLN A 180 4.16 -19.53 -0.11
C GLN A 180 4.09 -20.60 0.98
N HIS A 181 3.45 -20.29 2.11
CA HIS A 181 3.31 -21.19 3.27
C HIS A 181 1.84 -21.43 3.65
N LYS A 182 1.00 -21.77 2.67
CA LYS A 182 -0.46 -21.86 2.74
C LYS A 182 -1.03 -22.66 3.91
N LYS A 183 -0.38 -23.77 4.30
CA LYS A 183 -0.94 -24.70 5.31
C LYS A 183 -0.94 -24.18 6.73
N LYS A 184 0.02 -23.36 7.12
CA LYS A 184 0.18 -22.93 8.50
C LYS A 184 0.31 -21.42 8.62
N TRP A 185 1.04 -20.79 7.72
CA TRP A 185 1.43 -19.38 7.78
C TRP A 185 1.00 -18.62 6.53
N GLY A 186 -0.25 -18.85 6.11
CA GLY A 186 -0.78 -18.37 4.82
C GLY A 186 -1.23 -16.90 4.81
N THR A 187 -1.19 -16.19 5.93
CA THR A 187 -1.53 -14.77 5.99
C THR A 187 -0.26 -13.95 6.11
N VAL A 188 -0.09 -12.95 5.27
CA VAL A 188 1.02 -11.98 5.31
C VAL A 188 0.46 -10.59 5.64
N PRO A 189 0.36 -10.24 6.92
CA PRO A 189 -0.19 -8.94 7.33
C PRO A 189 0.77 -7.78 7.13
N GLU A 190 2.07 -8.03 7.04
CA GLU A 190 3.10 -7.00 6.93
C GLU A 190 4.29 -7.49 6.12
N VAL A 191 4.92 -6.57 5.41
CA VAL A 191 6.18 -6.76 4.70
C VAL A 191 7.13 -5.62 5.02
N SER A 192 8.40 -5.94 5.15
CA SER A 192 9.48 -4.98 5.36
C SER A 192 10.65 -5.31 4.44
N LEU A 193 11.43 -4.30 4.11
CA LEU A 193 12.59 -4.39 3.24
C LEU A 193 13.83 -3.88 3.96
N ALA A 194 14.92 -4.58 3.83
CA ALA A 194 16.24 -4.19 4.32
C ALA A 194 17.33 -4.98 3.59
N ASP A 195 18.47 -4.38 3.37
CA ASP A 195 19.69 -5.09 2.97
C ASP A 195 20.24 -5.80 4.22
N LEU A 196 19.99 -7.11 4.34
CA LEU A 196 20.29 -7.90 5.55
C LEU A 196 21.69 -8.47 5.54
N ASP A 197 22.28 -8.67 4.36
CA ASP A 197 23.61 -9.24 4.21
C ASP A 197 24.68 -8.25 3.70
N ASN A 198 24.27 -7.00 3.45
CA ASN A 198 25.09 -5.88 2.99
C ASN A 198 25.69 -6.11 1.59
N ASP A 199 24.92 -6.72 0.70
CA ASP A 199 25.30 -6.89 -0.71
C ASP A 199 24.81 -5.74 -1.63
N GLY A 200 23.94 -4.87 -1.09
CA GLY A 200 23.38 -3.71 -1.77
C GLY A 200 21.98 -3.93 -2.35
N ASP A 201 21.48 -5.16 -2.36
CA ASP A 201 20.12 -5.50 -2.79
C ASP A 201 19.16 -5.52 -1.57
N LEU A 202 17.91 -5.12 -1.77
CA LEU A 202 16.91 -5.14 -0.68
C LEU A 202 16.33 -6.54 -0.53
N ASP A 203 16.51 -7.13 0.66
CA ASP A 203 15.88 -8.37 1.08
C ASP A 203 14.47 -8.16 1.61
N ILE A 204 13.69 -9.23 1.63
CA ILE A 204 12.29 -9.19 1.99
C ILE A 204 12.06 -9.94 3.31
N VAL A 205 11.42 -9.27 4.25
CA VAL A 205 10.99 -9.86 5.52
C VAL A 205 9.47 -9.85 5.58
N TYR A 206 8.85 -11.02 5.51
CA TYR A 206 7.42 -11.17 5.72
C TYR A 206 7.10 -11.49 7.17
N SER A 207 6.23 -10.69 7.78
CA SER A 207 5.48 -11.12 8.96
C SER A 207 4.37 -12.06 8.50
N ARG A 208 4.27 -13.23 9.11
CA ARG A 208 3.29 -14.24 8.76
C ARG A 208 2.43 -14.63 9.94
N ALA A 209 1.17 -14.87 9.67
CA ALA A 209 0.20 -15.37 10.63
C ALA A 209 -0.51 -16.62 10.08
N GLY A 210 -1.06 -17.42 10.98
CA GLY A 210 -1.91 -18.54 10.62
C GLY A 210 -3.34 -18.12 10.29
N VAL A 211 -4.21 -19.11 10.10
CA VAL A 211 -5.63 -18.89 9.88
C VAL A 211 -6.21 -18.07 11.02
N LEU A 212 -7.08 -17.10 10.72
CA LEU A 212 -7.65 -16.15 11.66
C LEU A 212 -6.61 -15.36 12.48
N TYR A 213 -5.43 -15.12 11.88
CA TYR A 213 -4.32 -14.37 12.50
C TYR A 213 -3.77 -15.02 13.78
N VAL A 214 -3.93 -16.33 13.93
CA VAL A 214 -3.41 -17.06 15.10
C VAL A 214 -1.94 -17.40 14.91
N GLY A 215 -1.12 -16.99 15.90
CA GLY A 215 0.33 -17.17 15.87
C GLY A 215 1.04 -16.16 14.97
N THR A 216 2.36 -16.09 15.14
CA THR A 216 3.25 -15.25 14.34
C THR A 216 4.47 -16.03 13.92
N ALA A 217 4.99 -15.70 12.76
CA ALA A 217 6.24 -16.23 12.22
C ALA A 217 6.89 -15.18 11.32
N ILE A 218 8.17 -15.35 11.05
CA ILE A 218 8.91 -14.50 10.12
C ILE A 218 9.41 -15.38 8.98
N GLN A 219 9.26 -14.92 7.74
CA GLN A 219 9.92 -15.49 6.58
C GLN A 219 10.93 -14.49 6.04
N ILE A 220 12.13 -14.97 5.74
CA ILE A 220 13.20 -14.17 5.14
C ILE A 220 13.43 -14.65 3.72
N ILE A 221 13.37 -13.74 2.76
CA ILE A 221 13.67 -13.97 1.36
C ILE A 221 14.86 -13.08 0.99
N GLU A 222 16.00 -13.72 0.74
CA GLU A 222 17.22 -13.07 0.25
C GLU A 222 17.05 -12.73 -1.24
N ASN A 223 17.33 -11.49 -1.60
CA ASN A 223 17.43 -11.04 -2.97
C ASN A 223 18.85 -11.31 -3.47
N LEU A 224 18.98 -12.07 -4.53
CA LEU A 224 20.28 -12.41 -5.14
C LEU A 224 20.60 -11.58 -6.38
N GLY A 225 19.86 -10.47 -6.57
CA GLY A 225 19.91 -9.67 -7.78
C GLY A 225 19.29 -10.36 -9.00
N HIS A 226 19.09 -9.58 -10.07
CA HIS A 226 18.58 -10.11 -11.35
C HIS A 226 17.25 -10.88 -11.23
N LYS A 227 16.35 -10.45 -10.37
CA LYS A 227 15.03 -11.06 -10.09
C LYS A 227 15.12 -12.49 -9.57
N LYS A 228 16.21 -12.84 -8.88
CA LYS A 228 16.40 -14.15 -8.24
C LYS A 228 16.29 -14.01 -6.73
N PHE A 229 15.61 -14.94 -6.13
CA PHE A 229 15.31 -14.93 -4.70
C PHE A 229 15.55 -16.28 -4.07
N LYS A 230 16.02 -16.27 -2.81
CA LYS A 230 16.27 -17.47 -2.01
C LYS A 230 15.46 -17.39 -0.72
N ASP A 231 14.62 -18.39 -0.49
CA ASP A 231 13.83 -18.53 0.75
C ASP A 231 14.68 -19.17 1.84
N HIS A 232 14.88 -18.47 2.95
CA HIS A 232 15.53 -19.00 4.15
C HIS A 232 14.56 -19.74 5.07
N GLY A 233 13.27 -19.76 4.73
CA GLY A 233 12.24 -20.49 5.46
C GLY A 233 11.53 -19.64 6.53
N ILE A 234 10.87 -20.35 7.42
CA ILE A 234 10.02 -19.79 8.48
C ILE A 234 10.73 -19.94 9.84
N PHE A 235 10.76 -18.85 10.60
CA PHE A 235 11.32 -18.74 11.94
C PHE A 235 10.27 -18.37 12.98
#